data_1bf266468090c3105333ab9ba716aabd
#
_entry.id   1bf266468090c3105333ab9ba716aabd
#
_cell.length_a   1.000
_cell.length_b   1.000
_cell.length_c   1.000
_cell.angle_alpha   90.00
_cell.angle_beta   90.00
_cell.angle_gamma   90.00
#
_symmetry.space_group_name_H-M   'P 1'
#
loop_
_entity.id
_entity.type
_entity.pdbx_description
1 polymer ?
#
loop_
_entity_poly.entity_id
_entity_poly.type
_entity_poly.pdbx_seq_one_letter_code
_entity_poly.pdbx_strand_id
1 'polypeptide(L)'
;MSEAVVIIGSGLAGYNVARELRKADADVPIVVVSACGAGFYSKPMLSNALTSGKTAATLVMKSAEKMAEELRARVLPRTRVTQVDASAQALTLDSGEVLRYRDLVLAVGADPIRLPLQGDAADAVLSVNDLDDFATFAQALDTSAAGQPAQRVVILGGGLIGCEFANDL
;
A
#
# COMPACT_ATOMS: atom_id res chain seq x y z
N MET A 1 28.33 -13.91 -3.55
CA MET A 1 26.90 -13.78 -3.98
C MET A 1 26.71 -12.33 -4.34
N SER A 2 26.17 -12.02 -5.52
CA SER A 2 25.86 -10.63 -5.87
C SER A 2 24.82 -10.09 -4.91
N GLU A 3 25.09 -8.90 -4.33
CA GLU A 3 24.14 -8.24 -3.46
C GLU A 3 22.88 -7.86 -4.24
N ALA A 4 21.73 -7.90 -3.58
CA ALA A 4 20.43 -7.69 -4.22
C ALA A 4 20.17 -6.21 -4.50
N VAL A 5 19.33 -5.94 -5.48
CA VAL A 5 18.61 -4.66 -5.57
C VAL A 5 17.43 -4.73 -4.62
N VAL A 6 17.39 -3.84 -3.63
CA VAL A 6 16.31 -3.78 -2.65
C VAL A 6 15.36 -2.64 -3.00
N ILE A 7 14.06 -2.93 -3.03
CA ILE A 7 12.99 -1.98 -3.32
C ILE A 7 12.12 -1.86 -2.08
N ILE A 8 12.05 -0.67 -1.48
CA ILE A 8 11.15 -0.40 -0.35
C ILE A 8 9.83 0.16 -0.91
N GLY A 9 8.77 -0.62 -0.77
CA GLY A 9 7.42 -0.31 -1.24
C GLY A 9 6.97 -1.21 -2.37
N SER A 10 5.79 -1.79 -2.23
CA SER A 10 5.14 -2.71 -3.17
C SER A 10 3.99 -2.08 -3.96
N GLY A 11 3.91 -0.76 -3.97
CA GLY A 11 2.94 -0.02 -4.79
C GLY A 11 3.26 -0.08 -6.29
N LEU A 12 2.49 0.67 -7.09
CA LEU A 12 2.68 0.74 -8.54
C LEU A 12 4.11 1.07 -8.93
N ALA A 13 4.75 2.04 -8.25
CA ALA A 13 6.12 2.43 -8.54
C ALA A 13 7.11 1.29 -8.26
N GLY A 14 7.04 0.68 -7.06
CA GLY A 14 7.97 -0.39 -6.67
C GLY A 14 7.90 -1.62 -7.57
N TYR A 15 6.69 -2.11 -7.84
CA TYR A 15 6.53 -3.27 -8.73
C TYR A 15 6.85 -2.95 -10.20
N ASN A 16 6.61 -1.71 -10.68
CA ASN A 16 7.02 -1.34 -12.03
C ASN A 16 8.55 -1.30 -12.16
N VAL A 17 9.26 -0.73 -11.17
CA VAL A 17 10.72 -0.79 -11.14
C VAL A 17 11.21 -2.25 -11.14
N ALA A 18 10.63 -3.11 -10.31
CA ALA A 18 11.01 -4.53 -10.28
C ALA A 18 10.80 -5.23 -11.64
N ARG A 19 9.69 -4.92 -12.34
CA ARG A 19 9.42 -5.46 -13.68
C ARG A 19 10.42 -4.99 -14.72
N GLU A 20 10.70 -3.68 -14.76
CA GLU A 20 11.66 -3.14 -15.73
C GLU A 20 13.08 -3.64 -15.44
N LEU A 21 13.46 -3.74 -14.16
CA LEU A 21 14.73 -4.31 -13.78
C LEU A 21 14.86 -5.77 -14.23
N ARG A 22 13.81 -6.59 -14.04
CA ARG A 22 13.79 -8.00 -14.47
C ARG A 22 13.86 -8.16 -15.99
N LYS A 23 13.31 -7.20 -16.76
CA LYS A 23 13.47 -7.16 -18.22
C LYS A 23 14.90 -6.82 -18.64
N ALA A 24 15.53 -5.88 -17.93
CA ALA A 24 16.89 -5.43 -18.21
C ALA A 24 17.95 -6.46 -17.79
N ASP A 25 17.72 -7.16 -16.69
CA ASP A 25 18.61 -8.17 -16.13
C ASP A 25 17.78 -9.34 -15.57
N ALA A 26 17.85 -10.47 -16.28
CA ALA A 26 17.07 -11.66 -15.96
C ALA A 26 17.50 -12.32 -14.65
N ASP A 27 18.71 -12.10 -14.18
CA ASP A 27 19.34 -12.86 -13.09
C ASP A 27 19.62 -12.01 -11.83
N VAL A 28 19.47 -10.69 -11.89
CA VAL A 28 19.71 -9.81 -10.74
C VAL A 28 18.83 -10.24 -9.56
N PRO A 29 19.39 -10.44 -8.35
CA PRO A 29 18.59 -10.68 -7.16
C PRO A 29 17.76 -9.43 -6.81
N ILE A 30 16.45 -9.61 -6.64
CA ILE A 30 15.52 -8.54 -6.26
C ILE A 30 14.88 -8.89 -4.91
N VAL A 31 14.84 -7.92 -4.00
CA VAL A 31 14.08 -7.99 -2.75
C VAL A 31 13.10 -6.82 -2.69
N VAL A 32 11.83 -7.10 -2.49
CA VAL A 32 10.79 -6.08 -2.28
C VAL A 32 10.37 -6.14 -0.82
N VAL A 33 10.49 -5.03 -0.09
CA VAL A 33 10.07 -4.91 1.30
C VAL A 33 8.83 -4.04 1.38
N SER A 34 7.79 -4.51 2.06
CA SER A 34 6.51 -3.83 2.13
C SER A 34 5.92 -3.83 3.54
N ALA A 35 5.59 -2.67 4.06
CA ALA A 35 4.90 -2.54 5.35
C ALA A 35 3.45 -3.06 5.33
N CYS A 36 2.82 -3.15 4.14
CA CYS A 36 1.49 -3.73 3.92
C CYS A 36 1.57 -5.17 3.38
N GLY A 37 0.43 -5.75 3.00
CA GLY A 37 0.33 -7.14 2.49
C GLY A 37 1.04 -7.43 1.17
N ALA A 38 1.68 -6.45 0.54
CA ALA A 38 2.43 -6.56 -0.71
C ALA A 38 1.63 -7.11 -1.91
N GLY A 39 0.31 -7.15 -1.85
CA GLY A 39 -0.52 -7.45 -3.00
C GLY A 39 -0.40 -6.35 -4.06
N PHE A 40 -0.40 -6.74 -5.33
CA PHE A 40 -0.42 -5.79 -6.44
C PHE A 40 -1.85 -5.35 -6.74
N TYR A 41 -2.11 -4.06 -6.64
CA TYR A 41 -3.38 -3.42 -6.98
C TYR A 41 -3.15 -2.00 -7.50
N SER A 42 -4.17 -1.44 -8.12
CA SER A 42 -4.15 -0.05 -8.58
C SER A 42 -4.74 0.85 -7.49
N LYS A 43 -3.90 1.64 -6.81
CA LYS A 43 -4.33 2.55 -5.73
C LYS A 43 -5.47 3.51 -6.14
N PRO A 44 -5.49 4.10 -7.35
CA PRO A 44 -6.62 4.92 -7.80
C PRO A 44 -7.98 4.19 -7.83
N MET A 45 -8.00 2.86 -7.84
CA MET A 45 -9.27 2.11 -7.82
C MET A 45 -9.97 2.12 -6.46
N LEU A 46 -9.30 2.58 -5.39
CA LEU A 46 -9.90 2.64 -4.05
C LEU A 46 -11.10 3.60 -4.01
N SER A 47 -11.04 4.72 -4.73
CA SER A 47 -12.09 5.73 -4.76
C SER A 47 -13.26 5.42 -5.71
N ASN A 48 -13.25 4.24 -6.37
CA ASN A 48 -14.28 3.79 -7.29
C ASN A 48 -14.66 2.33 -7.05
N ALA A 49 -14.38 1.81 -5.87
CA ALA A 49 -14.50 0.39 -5.58
C ALA A 49 -15.92 0.00 -5.16
N LEU A 50 -16.63 0.86 -4.41
CA LEU A 50 -17.96 0.57 -3.87
C LEU A 50 -18.99 0.44 -4.99
N THR A 51 -19.10 1.43 -5.87
CA THR A 51 -19.99 1.39 -7.04
C THR A 51 -19.71 0.18 -7.93
N SER A 52 -18.46 -0.27 -8.01
CA SER A 52 -18.07 -1.46 -8.76
C SER A 52 -18.30 -2.77 -7.98
N GLY A 53 -18.87 -2.74 -6.78
CA GLY A 53 -19.09 -3.90 -5.92
C GLY A 53 -17.80 -4.62 -5.49
N LYS A 54 -16.66 -3.90 -5.46
CA LYS A 54 -15.36 -4.48 -5.10
C LYS A 54 -15.09 -4.36 -3.62
N THR A 55 -14.47 -5.37 -3.08
CA THR A 55 -13.93 -5.41 -1.72
C THR A 55 -12.41 -5.22 -1.73
N ALA A 56 -11.80 -4.96 -0.58
CA ALA A 56 -10.35 -4.89 -0.46
C ALA A 56 -9.67 -6.15 -1.02
N ALA A 57 -10.27 -7.33 -0.78
CA ALA A 57 -9.74 -8.60 -1.30
C ALA A 57 -9.84 -8.71 -2.83
N THR A 58 -10.95 -8.25 -3.43
CA THR A 58 -11.16 -8.34 -4.88
C THR A 58 -10.44 -7.24 -5.67
N LEU A 59 -9.97 -6.20 -5.00
CA LEU A 59 -9.10 -5.18 -5.60
C LEU A 59 -7.67 -5.69 -5.83
N VAL A 60 -7.22 -6.72 -5.10
CA VAL A 60 -5.91 -7.34 -5.29
C VAL A 60 -5.90 -8.11 -6.60
N MET A 61 -5.15 -7.62 -7.57
CA MET A 61 -4.99 -8.23 -8.90
C MET A 61 -4.05 -9.44 -8.87
N LYS A 62 -3.00 -9.37 -8.04
CA LYS A 62 -2.03 -10.45 -7.81
C LYS A 62 -1.58 -10.45 -6.36
N SER A 63 -1.50 -11.63 -5.74
CA SER A 63 -0.98 -11.76 -4.38
C SER A 63 0.54 -11.51 -4.34
N ALA A 64 1.09 -11.33 -3.12
CA ALA A 64 2.53 -11.18 -2.91
C ALA A 64 3.31 -12.37 -3.46
N GLU A 65 2.78 -13.60 -3.28
CA GLU A 65 3.40 -14.84 -3.77
C GLU A 65 3.45 -14.88 -5.29
N LYS A 66 2.35 -14.51 -5.96
CA LYS A 66 2.32 -14.43 -7.43
C LYS A 66 3.28 -13.36 -7.97
N MET A 67 3.42 -12.24 -7.26
CA MET A 67 4.41 -11.22 -7.62
C MET A 67 5.83 -11.71 -7.40
N ALA A 68 6.10 -12.44 -6.32
CA ALA A 68 7.40 -13.04 -6.06
C ALA A 68 7.80 -14.05 -7.16
N GLU A 69 6.87 -14.89 -7.57
CA GLU A 69 7.06 -15.87 -8.65
C GLU A 69 7.31 -15.18 -10.00
N GLU A 70 6.42 -14.25 -10.40
CA GLU A 70 6.51 -13.52 -11.68
C GLU A 70 7.83 -12.77 -11.81
N LEU A 71 8.25 -12.11 -10.74
CA LEU A 71 9.46 -11.31 -10.71
C LEU A 71 10.72 -12.10 -10.36
N ARG A 72 10.58 -13.38 -9.98
CA ARG A 72 11.68 -14.16 -9.39
C ARG A 72 12.40 -13.36 -8.30
N ALA A 73 11.62 -12.79 -7.39
CA ALA A 73 12.06 -11.89 -6.35
C ALA A 73 11.67 -12.42 -4.96
N ARG A 74 12.44 -12.06 -3.94
CA ARG A 74 12.02 -12.23 -2.55
C ARG A 74 11.09 -11.06 -2.19
N VAL A 75 9.83 -11.33 -1.89
CA VAL A 75 8.87 -10.32 -1.42
C VAL A 75 8.67 -10.53 0.08
N LEU A 76 8.84 -9.46 0.85
CA LEU A 76 8.68 -9.43 2.31
C LEU A 76 7.44 -8.59 2.65
N PRO A 77 6.25 -9.20 2.74
CA PRO A 77 5.03 -8.50 3.16
C PRO A 77 5.05 -8.23 4.66
N ARG A 78 4.27 -7.25 5.11
CA ARG A 78 4.11 -6.89 6.54
C ARG A 78 5.46 -6.68 7.25
N THR A 79 6.43 -6.15 6.53
CA THR A 79 7.80 -5.92 6.99
C THR A 79 8.14 -4.45 6.81
N ARG A 80 8.56 -3.79 7.89
CA ARG A 80 8.89 -2.37 7.88
C ARG A 80 10.40 -2.17 7.95
N VAL A 81 10.92 -1.30 7.09
CA VAL A 81 12.30 -0.80 7.22
C VAL A 81 12.31 0.30 8.28
N THR A 82 13.13 0.14 9.29
CA THR A 82 13.25 1.08 10.43
C THR A 82 14.46 2.00 10.28
N GLN A 83 15.51 1.54 9.58
CA GLN A 83 16.71 2.33 9.38
C GLN A 83 17.35 2.00 8.03
N VAL A 84 17.95 3.00 7.42
CA VAL A 84 18.81 2.87 6.22
C VAL A 84 20.19 3.44 6.55
N ASP A 85 21.22 2.62 6.41
CA ASP A 85 22.61 3.03 6.46
C ASP A 85 23.17 3.02 5.02
N ALA A 86 23.25 4.20 4.44
CA ALA A 86 23.75 4.35 3.07
C ALA A 86 25.25 4.06 2.97
N SER A 87 26.02 4.32 4.03
CA SER A 87 27.46 4.11 4.04
C SER A 87 27.80 2.61 4.10
N ALA A 88 27.05 1.84 4.88
CA ALA A 88 27.18 0.40 4.96
C ALA A 88 26.43 -0.36 3.87
N GLN A 89 25.65 0.33 3.02
CA GLN A 89 24.72 -0.26 2.06
C GLN A 89 23.82 -1.33 2.72
N ALA A 90 23.23 -0.97 3.85
CA ALA A 90 22.42 -1.85 4.66
C ALA A 90 21.13 -1.17 5.13
N LEU A 91 20.11 -1.97 5.37
CA LEU A 91 18.87 -1.52 5.99
C LEU A 91 18.46 -2.49 7.10
N THR A 92 17.85 -1.95 8.15
CA THR A 92 17.35 -2.73 9.29
C THR A 92 15.84 -2.85 9.20
N LEU A 93 15.33 -4.06 9.33
CA LEU A 93 13.91 -4.37 9.40
C LEU A 93 13.39 -4.24 10.85
N ASP A 94 12.09 -4.15 11.00
CA ASP A 94 11.39 -4.13 12.30
C ASP A 94 11.61 -5.41 13.12
N SER A 95 11.92 -6.53 12.46
CA SER A 95 12.37 -7.77 13.11
C SER A 95 13.79 -7.72 13.69
N GLY A 96 14.57 -6.69 13.37
CA GLY A 96 15.99 -6.60 13.67
C GLY A 96 16.90 -7.26 12.61
N GLU A 97 16.34 -7.94 11.61
CA GLU A 97 17.11 -8.46 10.46
C GLU A 97 17.78 -7.32 9.72
N VAL A 98 19.04 -7.51 9.33
CA VAL A 98 19.79 -6.57 8.50
C VAL A 98 19.91 -7.11 7.09
N LEU A 99 19.41 -6.36 6.09
CA LEU A 99 19.56 -6.65 4.67
C LEU A 99 20.64 -5.76 4.08
N ARG A 100 21.62 -6.37 3.40
CA ARG A 100 22.59 -5.65 2.57
C ARG A 100 22.05 -5.51 1.15
N TYR A 101 22.41 -4.40 0.49
CA TYR A 101 21.96 -4.13 -0.87
C TYR A 101 23.12 -3.61 -1.73
N ARG A 102 23.07 -3.90 -3.03
CA ARG A 102 23.89 -3.26 -4.04
C ARG A 102 23.32 -1.88 -4.40
N ASP A 103 22.03 -1.87 -4.68
CA ASP A 103 21.26 -0.67 -5.02
C ASP A 103 19.98 -0.63 -4.19
N LEU A 104 19.55 0.56 -3.79
CA LEU A 104 18.34 0.77 -3.01
C LEU A 104 17.37 1.67 -3.78
N VAL A 105 16.13 1.22 -3.92
CA VAL A 105 15.04 1.98 -4.51
C VAL A 105 14.03 2.34 -3.42
N LEU A 106 13.74 3.63 -3.28
CA LEU A 106 12.70 4.14 -2.39
C LEU A 106 11.41 4.37 -3.18
N ALA A 107 10.44 3.48 -3.01
CA ALA A 107 9.11 3.53 -3.62
C ALA A 107 8.00 3.54 -2.55
N VAL A 108 8.25 4.26 -1.47
CA VAL A 108 7.47 4.24 -0.23
C VAL A 108 6.07 4.89 -0.34
N GLY A 109 5.80 5.60 -1.44
CA GLY A 109 4.55 6.34 -1.60
C GLY A 109 4.49 7.58 -0.71
N ALA A 110 3.29 7.91 -0.24
CA ALA A 110 3.05 9.03 0.67
C ALA A 110 1.94 8.66 1.65
N ASP A 111 2.05 9.16 2.86
CA ASP A 111 0.99 9.09 3.86
C ASP A 111 0.08 10.32 3.76
N PRO A 112 -1.22 10.19 4.06
CA PRO A 112 -2.13 11.31 4.12
C PRO A 112 -1.74 12.29 5.23
N ILE A 113 -1.86 13.57 4.94
CA ILE A 113 -1.71 14.61 5.98
C ILE A 113 -2.91 14.50 6.92
N ARG A 114 -2.66 14.24 8.20
CA ARG A 114 -3.70 14.29 9.23
C ARG A 114 -3.94 15.72 9.63
N LEU A 115 -5.18 16.19 9.43
CA LEU A 115 -5.60 17.52 9.87
C LEU A 115 -5.72 17.55 11.41
N PRO A 116 -5.34 18.64 12.08
CA PRO A 116 -5.51 18.81 13.52
C PRO A 116 -6.98 19.11 13.84
N LEU A 117 -7.82 18.11 13.77
CA LEU A 117 -9.24 18.24 14.08
C LEU A 117 -9.47 18.34 15.59
N GLN A 118 -10.50 19.08 15.98
CA GLN A 118 -10.93 19.22 17.38
C GLN A 118 -12.30 18.55 17.56
N GLY A 119 -12.53 18.03 18.75
CA GLY A 119 -13.77 17.36 19.12
C GLY A 119 -13.58 15.92 19.55
N ASP A 120 -14.59 15.34 20.13
CA ASP A 120 -14.63 14.00 20.69
C ASP A 120 -14.55 12.88 19.64
N ALA A 121 -14.90 13.19 18.38
CA ALA A 121 -14.86 12.27 17.26
C ALA A 121 -13.62 12.48 16.33
N ALA A 122 -12.68 13.33 16.70
CA ALA A 122 -11.52 13.64 15.83
C ALA A 122 -10.71 12.39 15.46
N ASP A 123 -10.53 11.47 16.40
CA ASP A 123 -9.80 10.21 16.20
C ASP A 123 -10.59 9.14 15.41
N ALA A 124 -11.91 9.34 15.26
CA ALA A 124 -12.76 8.45 14.47
C ALA A 124 -12.80 8.79 12.97
N VAL A 125 -12.15 9.89 12.57
CA VAL A 125 -12.09 10.30 11.16
C VAL A 125 -11.19 9.34 10.38
N LEU A 126 -11.78 8.69 9.40
CA LEU A 126 -11.08 7.71 8.55
C LEU A 126 -10.32 8.42 7.43
N SER A 127 -9.20 7.85 7.06
CA SER A 127 -8.42 8.21 5.88
C SER A 127 -8.25 6.95 5.03
N VAL A 128 -8.43 7.04 3.72
CA VAL A 128 -8.31 5.89 2.81
C VAL A 128 -7.10 6.06 1.91
N ASN A 129 -6.01 5.41 2.26
CA ASN A 129 -4.74 5.49 1.56
C ASN A 129 -4.26 4.16 0.97
N ASP A 130 -4.71 3.05 1.56
CA ASP A 130 -4.36 1.70 1.12
C ASP A 130 -5.54 0.73 1.25
N LEU A 131 -5.29 -0.57 1.03
CA LEU A 131 -6.32 -1.62 1.11
C LEU A 131 -6.82 -1.86 2.53
N ASP A 132 -5.97 -1.72 3.54
CA ASP A 132 -6.35 -1.93 4.94
C ASP A 132 -7.25 -0.77 5.40
N ASP A 133 -6.91 0.46 5.01
CA ASP A 133 -7.76 1.64 5.21
C ASP A 133 -9.10 1.48 4.50
N PHE A 134 -9.08 1.03 3.23
CA PHE A 134 -10.31 0.81 2.47
C PHE A 134 -11.19 -0.28 3.10
N ALA A 135 -10.60 -1.36 3.60
CA ALA A 135 -11.35 -2.40 4.31
C ALA A 135 -12.05 -1.83 5.55
N THR A 136 -11.35 -1.02 6.34
CA THR A 136 -11.89 -0.33 7.53
C THR A 136 -13.04 0.61 7.15
N PHE A 137 -12.85 1.39 6.09
CA PHE A 137 -13.87 2.30 5.57
C PHE A 137 -15.12 1.55 5.09
N ALA A 138 -14.96 0.51 4.28
CA ALA A 138 -16.07 -0.32 3.79
C ALA A 138 -16.83 -0.98 4.95
N GLN A 139 -16.12 -1.50 5.95
CA GLN A 139 -16.74 -2.06 7.14
C GLN A 139 -17.55 -1.03 7.94
N ALA A 140 -17.05 0.21 8.06
CA ALA A 140 -17.78 1.28 8.74
C ALA A 140 -19.10 1.64 8.02
N LEU A 141 -19.15 1.50 6.69
CA LEU A 141 -20.37 1.66 5.91
C LEU A 141 -21.35 0.48 6.09
N ASP A 142 -20.84 -0.76 6.13
CA ASP A 142 -21.68 -1.98 6.23
C ASP A 142 -22.37 -2.13 7.58
N THR A 143 -21.78 -1.66 8.68
CA THR A 143 -22.35 -1.75 10.02
C THR A 143 -23.70 -1.01 10.18
N SER A 144 -24.07 -0.20 9.19
CA SER A 144 -25.34 0.53 9.15
C SER A 144 -26.46 -0.18 8.41
N ALA A 145 -26.21 -1.29 7.73
CA ALA A 145 -27.11 -1.86 6.72
C ALA A 145 -28.37 -2.58 7.27
N ALA A 146 -28.43 -2.91 8.54
CA ALA A 146 -29.57 -3.65 9.08
C ALA A 146 -30.66 -2.72 9.69
N GLY A 147 -31.40 -2.00 8.82
CA GLY A 147 -32.60 -1.25 9.24
C GLY A 147 -32.33 0.11 9.90
N GLN A 148 -31.11 0.61 9.80
CA GLN A 148 -30.76 1.96 10.23
C GLN A 148 -31.01 2.98 9.09
N PRO A 149 -31.34 4.25 9.42
CA PRO A 149 -31.45 5.29 8.40
C PRO A 149 -30.13 5.45 7.67
N ALA A 150 -30.19 5.83 6.37
CA ALA A 150 -29.03 6.06 5.52
C ALA A 150 -27.93 6.85 6.27
N GLN A 151 -26.72 6.31 6.29
CA GLN A 151 -25.61 6.98 6.94
C GLN A 151 -25.34 8.32 6.27
N ARG A 152 -25.07 9.32 7.09
CA ARG A 152 -24.54 10.59 6.60
C ARG A 152 -23.02 10.51 6.58
N VAL A 153 -22.44 10.61 5.41
CA VAL A 153 -20.99 10.67 5.25
C VAL A 153 -20.57 12.13 5.04
N VAL A 154 -19.59 12.58 5.79
CA VAL A 154 -18.95 13.89 5.61
C VAL A 154 -17.56 13.65 5.05
N ILE A 155 -17.26 14.27 3.92
CA ILE A 155 -15.95 14.19 3.28
C ILE A 155 -15.20 15.48 3.55
N LEU A 156 -14.03 15.36 4.20
CA LEU A 156 -13.14 16.45 4.46
C LEU A 156 -12.16 16.60 3.29
N GLY A 157 -12.42 17.57 2.42
CA GLY A 157 -11.62 17.89 1.24
C GLY A 157 -12.40 17.71 -0.07
N GLY A 158 -12.61 18.83 -0.78
CA GLY A 158 -13.29 18.90 -2.07
C GLY A 158 -12.36 18.78 -3.27
N GLY A 159 -11.20 18.12 -3.11
CA GLY A 159 -10.29 17.83 -4.22
C GLY A 159 -10.75 16.61 -5.04
N LEU A 160 -10.00 16.28 -6.08
CA LEU A 160 -10.34 15.20 -7.03
C LEU A 160 -10.71 13.89 -6.32
N ILE A 161 -9.88 13.41 -5.41
CA ILE A 161 -10.10 12.16 -4.66
C ILE A 161 -11.37 12.24 -3.80
N GLY A 162 -11.59 13.37 -3.11
CA GLY A 162 -12.80 13.57 -2.31
C GLY A 162 -14.07 13.54 -3.16
N CYS A 163 -14.04 14.13 -4.35
CA CYS A 163 -15.15 14.07 -5.32
C CYS A 163 -15.36 12.66 -5.88
N GLU A 164 -14.30 11.89 -6.11
CA GLU A 164 -14.41 10.49 -6.55
C GLU A 164 -15.10 9.63 -5.46
N PHE A 165 -14.67 9.75 -4.19
CA PHE A 165 -15.35 9.07 -3.08
C PHE A 165 -16.80 9.51 -2.91
N ALA A 166 -17.10 10.80 -3.10
CA ALA A 166 -18.48 11.30 -3.04
C ALA A 166 -19.38 10.70 -4.14
N ASN A 167 -18.79 10.39 -5.30
CA ASN A 167 -19.51 9.77 -6.41
C ASN A 167 -19.62 8.24 -6.25
N ASP A 168 -18.72 7.62 -5.48
CA ASP A 168 -18.68 6.18 -5.25
C ASP A 168 -19.61 5.73 -4.09
N LEU A 169 -19.99 6.67 -3.19
CA LEU A 169 -20.92 6.50 -2.09
C LEU A 169 -22.38 6.60 -2.51
#